data_7a826a6dde5ec05c3c763bb0a561c3a5
#
_entry.id   7a826a6dde5ec05c3c763bb0a561c3a5
#
_cell.length_a   1.000
_cell.length_b   1.000
_cell.length_c   1.000
_cell.angle_alpha   90.00
_cell.angle_beta   90.00
_cell.angle_gamma   90.00
#
_symmetry.space_group_name_H-M   'P 1'
#
loop_
_entity.id
_entity.type
_entity.pdbx_description
1 polymer ?
#
loop_
_entity_poly.entity_id
_entity_poly.type
_entity_poly.pdbx_seq_one_letter_code
_entity_poly.pdbx_strand_id
1 'polypeptide(L)'
;MSEYAHVYNDQGKKPFVLDIEKETLDNTNFRTTMWTGEYLQMTVMEIPVGGDIGLEVHDDHDQFLRLEQGEALCQMGPAEDDLSFEAKVSDDWAIFVPAGTWHNVTNTGDKPLKLYTIYAAPDHVAGTVHATQQDAENDPNEQH
;
A
#
# COMPACT_ATOMS: atom_id res chain seq x y z
N MET A 1 -0.60 2.75 -24.26
CA MET A 1 -0.72 1.44 -23.90
C MET A 1 -2.00 1.19 -23.16
N SER A 2 -2.92 0.91 -23.95
CA SER A 2 -4.28 0.87 -23.50
C SER A 2 -4.59 -0.29 -22.57
N GLU A 3 -3.93 -1.44 -22.77
CA GLU A 3 -4.30 -2.55 -21.91
C GLU A 3 -3.83 -2.35 -20.47
N TYR A 4 -2.78 -1.56 -20.24
CA TYR A 4 -2.37 -1.28 -18.87
C TYR A 4 -3.36 -0.35 -18.18
N ALA A 5 -4.05 0.50 -18.94
CA ALA A 5 -5.05 1.40 -18.37
C ALA A 5 -6.20 0.63 -17.71
N HIS A 6 -6.45 -0.61 -18.12
CA HIS A 6 -7.51 -1.42 -17.52
C HIS A 6 -7.26 -1.70 -16.04
N VAL A 7 -6.00 -1.86 -15.65
CA VAL A 7 -5.69 -2.21 -14.26
C VAL A 7 -5.90 -1.03 -13.32
N TYR A 8 -5.98 0.18 -13.86
CA TYR A 8 -6.30 1.34 -13.04
C TYR A 8 -7.78 1.44 -12.70
N ASN A 9 -8.60 0.58 -13.29
CA ASN A 9 -10.01 0.49 -12.94
C ASN A 9 -10.14 -0.59 -11.86
N ASP A 10 -10.65 -0.18 -10.70
CA ASP A 10 -10.90 -1.10 -9.60
C ASP A 10 -11.86 -2.18 -10.07
N GLN A 11 -11.48 -3.44 -9.96
CA GLN A 11 -12.25 -4.57 -10.49
C GLN A 11 -13.20 -5.19 -9.47
N GLY A 12 -13.31 -4.62 -8.29
CA GLY A 12 -14.27 -5.06 -7.29
C GLY A 12 -15.70 -4.66 -7.70
N LYS A 13 -16.68 -5.41 -7.32
CA LYS A 13 -16.65 -6.62 -6.47
C LYS A 13 -16.77 -7.88 -7.30
N LYS A 14 -16.36 -7.82 -8.56
CA LYS A 14 -16.48 -8.95 -9.49
C LYS A 14 -15.39 -9.98 -9.19
N PRO A 15 -15.62 -11.25 -9.50
CA PRO A 15 -14.50 -12.20 -9.48
C PRO A 15 -13.37 -11.69 -10.38
N PHE A 16 -12.15 -11.81 -9.91
CA PHE A 16 -11.01 -11.22 -10.62
C PHE A 16 -9.74 -11.99 -10.29
N VAL A 17 -8.89 -12.17 -11.29
CA VAL A 17 -7.56 -12.75 -11.14
C VAL A 17 -6.55 -11.87 -11.83
N LEU A 18 -5.32 -11.85 -11.31
CA LEU A 18 -4.26 -11.04 -11.90
C LEU A 18 -2.91 -11.70 -11.61
N ASP A 19 -1.92 -11.34 -12.43
CA ASP A 19 -0.52 -11.65 -12.13
C ASP A 19 -0.05 -10.59 -11.17
N ILE A 20 -0.05 -10.91 -9.88
CA ILE A 20 0.14 -9.91 -8.84
C ILE A 20 1.55 -9.32 -8.85
N GLU A 21 2.56 -10.14 -9.16
CA GLU A 21 3.92 -9.62 -9.25
C GLU A 21 4.05 -8.63 -10.40
N LYS A 22 3.52 -9.00 -11.57
CA LYS A 22 3.60 -8.14 -12.74
C LYS A 22 2.90 -6.80 -12.51
N GLU A 23 1.68 -6.84 -11.97
CA GLU A 23 0.92 -5.61 -11.74
C GLU A 23 1.60 -4.72 -10.71
N THR A 24 2.19 -5.32 -9.69
CA THR A 24 2.91 -4.55 -8.67
C THR A 24 4.15 -3.90 -9.24
N LEU A 25 4.93 -4.65 -10.02
CA LEU A 25 6.18 -4.13 -10.61
C LEU A 25 5.91 -3.08 -11.67
N ASP A 26 4.82 -3.22 -12.44
CA ASP A 26 4.48 -2.29 -13.51
C ASP A 26 3.85 -0.99 -13.02
N ASN A 27 3.32 -0.98 -11.80
CA ASN A 27 2.65 0.21 -11.27
C ASN A 27 3.65 1.33 -11.01
N THR A 28 3.33 2.52 -11.49
CA THR A 28 4.16 3.72 -11.29
C THR A 28 3.45 4.80 -10.48
N ASN A 29 2.26 4.52 -9.99
CA ASN A 29 1.53 5.44 -9.13
C ASN A 29 1.91 5.21 -7.67
N PHE A 30 1.81 6.26 -6.86
CA PHE A 30 1.98 6.10 -5.42
C PHE A 30 0.98 5.05 -4.90
N ARG A 31 -0.27 5.12 -5.34
CA ARG A 31 -1.30 4.14 -4.95
C ARG A 31 -2.29 3.93 -6.08
N THR A 32 -2.57 2.67 -6.38
CA THR A 32 -3.64 2.29 -7.31
C THR A 32 -4.46 1.20 -6.67
N THR A 33 -5.77 1.44 -6.48
CA THR A 33 -6.66 0.37 -6.00
C THR A 33 -6.94 -0.58 -7.14
N MET A 34 -6.74 -1.86 -6.87
CA MET A 34 -6.90 -2.91 -7.90
C MET A 34 -8.22 -3.64 -7.74
N TRP A 35 -8.65 -3.86 -6.50
CA TRP A 35 -9.87 -4.62 -6.24
C TRP A 35 -10.42 -4.24 -4.87
N THR A 36 -11.69 -3.84 -4.82
CA THR A 36 -12.35 -3.47 -3.57
C THR A 36 -13.57 -4.35 -3.41
N GLY A 37 -13.53 -5.24 -2.42
CA GLY A 37 -14.63 -6.10 -2.08
C GLY A 37 -15.37 -5.62 -0.84
N GLU A 38 -16.19 -6.49 -0.30
CA GLU A 38 -16.94 -6.17 0.91
C GLU A 38 -16.03 -6.21 2.15
N TYR A 39 -15.10 -7.16 2.19
CA TYR A 39 -14.26 -7.38 3.36
C TYR A 39 -12.77 -7.34 3.04
N LEU A 40 -12.40 -7.02 1.81
CA LEU A 40 -11.01 -7.09 1.38
C LEU A 40 -10.75 -6.04 0.32
N GLN A 41 -9.59 -5.42 0.37
CA GLN A 41 -9.18 -4.47 -0.67
C GLN A 41 -7.71 -4.66 -0.97
N MET A 42 -7.35 -4.62 -2.25
CA MET A 42 -5.96 -4.68 -2.67
C MET A 42 -5.55 -3.41 -3.37
N THR A 43 -4.38 -2.89 -2.99
CA THR A 43 -3.75 -1.78 -3.71
C THR A 43 -2.32 -2.16 -4.07
N VAL A 44 -1.79 -1.48 -5.08
CA VAL A 44 -0.37 -1.55 -5.43
C VAL A 44 0.22 -0.16 -5.27
N MET A 45 1.50 -0.09 -4.85
CA MET A 45 2.15 1.18 -4.55
C MET A 45 3.56 1.22 -5.09
N GLU A 46 3.99 2.42 -5.50
CA GLU A 46 5.39 2.72 -5.78
C GLU A 46 5.82 3.86 -4.87
N ILE A 47 6.91 3.65 -4.13
CA ILE A 47 7.45 4.65 -3.21
C ILE A 47 8.83 5.07 -3.72
N PRO A 48 9.02 6.35 -4.03
CA PRO A 48 10.34 6.78 -4.54
C PRO A 48 11.42 6.65 -3.50
N VAL A 49 12.67 6.66 -3.96
CA VAL A 49 13.82 6.62 -3.06
C VAL A 49 13.71 7.74 -2.03
N GLY A 50 13.88 7.39 -0.76
CA GLY A 50 13.76 8.34 0.34
C GLY A 50 12.34 8.64 0.77
N GLY A 51 11.33 8.15 0.03
CA GLY A 51 9.94 8.36 0.40
C GLY A 51 9.43 7.31 1.37
N ASP A 52 8.17 7.46 1.77
CA ASP A 52 7.52 6.55 2.69
C ASP A 52 6.03 6.43 2.35
N ILE A 53 5.35 5.48 2.99
CA ILE A 53 3.91 5.34 2.79
C ILE A 53 3.11 6.36 3.60
N GLY A 54 3.73 6.98 4.61
CA GLY A 54 3.07 7.89 5.53
C GLY A 54 2.70 7.17 6.83
N LEU A 55 2.98 7.83 7.95
CA LEU A 55 2.66 7.28 9.27
C LEU A 55 1.14 7.27 9.46
N GLU A 56 0.57 6.11 9.76
CA GLU A 56 -0.88 6.00 9.92
C GLU A 56 -1.27 4.85 10.83
N VAL A 57 -2.54 4.84 11.23
CA VAL A 57 -3.14 3.77 12.02
C VAL A 57 -4.53 3.47 11.46
N HIS A 58 -4.90 2.19 11.46
CA HIS A 58 -6.24 1.74 11.06
C HIS A 58 -6.82 1.00 12.25
N ASP A 59 -7.84 1.59 12.88
CA ASP A 59 -8.36 1.06 14.13
C ASP A 59 -9.30 -0.13 13.96
N ASP A 60 -9.89 -0.28 12.78
CA ASP A 60 -10.97 -1.25 12.57
C ASP A 60 -10.65 -2.33 11.54
N HIS A 61 -9.39 -2.45 11.09
CA HIS A 61 -9.02 -3.51 10.16
C HIS A 61 -7.52 -3.80 10.23
N ASP A 62 -7.18 -5.02 9.83
CA ASP A 62 -5.79 -5.43 9.69
C ASP A 62 -5.28 -5.09 8.29
N GLN A 63 -3.97 -5.07 8.14
CA GLN A 63 -3.34 -4.79 6.86
C GLN A 63 -2.16 -5.73 6.63
N PHE A 64 -2.01 -6.16 5.39
CA PHE A 64 -0.91 -7.01 4.93
C PHE A 64 -0.20 -6.27 3.82
N LEU A 65 1.14 -6.21 3.89
CA LEU A 65 1.95 -5.62 2.82
C LEU A 65 3.00 -6.63 2.40
N ARG A 66 3.27 -6.69 1.09
CA ARG A 66 4.36 -7.52 0.57
C ARG A 66 5.18 -6.73 -0.42
N LEU A 67 6.51 -6.79 -0.27
CA LEU A 67 7.43 -6.10 -1.15
C LEU A 67 7.75 -7.00 -2.34
N GLU A 68 7.64 -6.43 -3.55
CA GLU A 68 8.05 -7.12 -4.77
C GLU A 68 9.36 -6.58 -5.32
N GLN A 69 9.80 -5.40 -4.86
CA GLN A 69 11.07 -4.83 -5.27
C GLN A 69 11.53 -3.82 -4.22
N GLY A 70 12.81 -3.87 -3.87
CA GLY A 70 13.43 -2.82 -3.08
C GLY A 70 13.69 -3.21 -1.65
N GLU A 71 14.11 -2.22 -0.87
CA GLU A 71 14.45 -2.37 0.54
C GLU A 71 13.76 -1.28 1.34
N ALA A 72 13.36 -1.61 2.56
CA ALA A 72 12.63 -0.66 3.37
C ALA A 72 12.88 -0.87 4.86
N LEU A 73 12.59 0.16 5.63
CA LEU A 73 12.52 0.08 7.09
C LEU A 73 11.06 0.14 7.49
N CYS A 74 10.62 -0.89 8.21
CA CYS A 74 9.27 -0.96 8.76
C CYS A 74 9.31 -0.57 10.21
N GLN A 75 8.46 0.38 10.62
CA GLN A 75 8.37 0.83 12.00
C GLN A 75 6.91 0.75 12.44
N MET A 76 6.68 0.14 13.61
CA MET A 76 5.33 -0.05 14.15
C MET A 76 5.33 0.14 15.65
N GLY A 77 4.18 0.53 16.20
CA GLY A 77 4.05 0.67 17.64
C GLY A 77 2.65 1.05 18.09
N PRO A 78 2.48 1.14 19.41
CA PRO A 78 1.14 1.39 19.99
C PRO A 78 0.70 2.85 19.92
N ALA A 79 1.62 3.77 19.62
CA ALA A 79 1.30 5.20 19.58
C ALA A 79 2.12 5.87 18.50
N GLU A 80 1.67 7.03 18.06
CA GLU A 80 2.32 7.79 17.01
C GLU A 80 3.78 8.10 17.36
N ASP A 81 4.05 8.34 18.62
CA ASP A 81 5.39 8.67 19.11
C ASP A 81 6.09 7.47 19.76
N ASP A 82 5.59 6.28 19.58
CA ASP A 82 6.18 5.06 20.12
C ASP A 82 6.16 3.97 19.04
N LEU A 83 7.16 4.04 18.15
CA LEU A 83 7.32 3.08 17.06
C LEU A 83 8.51 2.16 17.37
N SER A 84 8.39 1.46 18.48
CA SER A 84 9.50 0.68 19.02
C SER A 84 9.78 -0.61 18.27
N PHE A 85 8.83 -1.11 17.48
CA PHE A 85 9.06 -2.28 16.64
C PHE A 85 9.70 -1.80 15.33
N GLU A 86 10.89 -2.29 15.01
CA GLU A 86 11.57 -1.95 13.76
C GLU A 86 12.09 -3.20 13.08
N ALA A 87 11.97 -3.25 11.76
CA ALA A 87 12.50 -4.35 10.97
C ALA A 87 12.93 -3.85 9.60
N LYS A 88 14.08 -4.33 9.13
CA LYS A 88 14.51 -4.11 7.76
C LYS A 88 13.90 -5.22 6.91
N VAL A 89 13.31 -4.84 5.79
CA VAL A 89 12.61 -5.77 4.91
C VAL A 89 13.06 -5.53 3.47
N SER A 90 12.92 -6.54 2.63
CA SER A 90 13.29 -6.45 1.22
C SER A 90 12.30 -7.25 0.39
N ASP A 91 12.59 -7.39 -0.92
CA ASP A 91 11.66 -8.11 -1.81
C ASP A 91 11.38 -9.51 -1.29
N ASP A 92 10.15 -9.94 -1.45
CA ASP A 92 9.58 -11.20 -0.98
C ASP A 92 9.29 -11.25 0.53
N TRP A 93 9.53 -10.14 1.25
CA TRP A 93 9.16 -10.06 2.67
C TRP A 93 7.73 -9.53 2.82
N ALA A 94 7.06 -9.99 3.86
CA ALA A 94 5.71 -9.57 4.20
C ALA A 94 5.69 -8.84 5.53
N ILE A 95 4.76 -7.88 5.64
CA ILE A 95 4.53 -7.11 6.86
C ILE A 95 3.07 -7.30 7.24
N PHE A 96 2.83 -7.67 8.49
CA PHE A 96 1.48 -7.80 9.04
C PHE A 96 1.26 -6.70 10.06
N VAL A 97 0.25 -5.87 9.83
CA VAL A 97 -0.07 -4.74 10.68
C VAL A 97 -1.40 -5.00 11.36
N PRO A 98 -1.41 -5.27 12.67
CA PRO A 98 -2.67 -5.48 13.39
C PRO A 98 -3.49 -4.18 13.47
N ALA A 99 -4.80 -4.32 13.52
CA ALA A 99 -5.67 -3.17 13.75
C ALA A 99 -5.22 -2.40 14.99
N GLY A 100 -5.25 -1.08 14.93
CA GLY A 100 -4.85 -0.24 16.04
C GLY A 100 -3.37 -0.01 16.20
N THR A 101 -2.55 -0.49 15.27
CA THR A 101 -1.09 -0.36 15.34
C THR A 101 -0.64 0.76 14.41
N TRP A 102 0.07 1.74 14.97
CA TRP A 102 0.72 2.79 14.17
C TRP A 102 1.85 2.18 13.36
N HIS A 103 1.99 2.60 12.12
CA HIS A 103 2.98 1.99 11.23
C HIS A 103 3.42 2.94 10.13
N ASN A 104 4.64 2.70 9.65
CA ASN A 104 5.17 3.38 8.47
C ASN A 104 6.20 2.47 7.82
N VAL A 105 6.36 2.62 6.52
CA VAL A 105 7.35 1.90 5.73
C VAL A 105 8.11 2.93 4.90
N THR A 106 9.41 3.00 5.08
CA THR A 106 10.27 3.99 4.43
C THR A 106 11.20 3.29 3.45
N ASN A 107 11.27 3.81 2.22
CA ASN A 107 12.19 3.28 1.21
C ASN A 107 13.62 3.66 1.59
N THR A 108 14.42 2.68 1.98
CA THR A 108 15.82 2.89 2.36
C THR A 108 16.79 2.39 1.29
N GLY A 109 16.27 1.91 0.15
CA GLY A 109 17.10 1.43 -0.94
C GLY A 109 17.46 2.51 -1.95
N ASP A 110 18.03 2.07 -3.07
CA ASP A 110 18.50 2.97 -4.12
C ASP A 110 17.65 2.89 -5.39
N LYS A 111 16.49 2.28 -5.31
CA LYS A 111 15.53 2.21 -6.42
C LYS A 111 14.12 2.28 -5.87
N PRO A 112 13.12 2.52 -6.73
CA PRO A 112 11.74 2.62 -6.26
C PRO A 112 11.32 1.34 -5.52
N LEU A 113 10.62 1.53 -4.42
CA LEU A 113 10.04 0.44 -3.66
C LEU A 113 8.70 0.09 -4.29
N LYS A 114 8.50 -1.19 -4.62
CA LYS A 114 7.26 -1.67 -5.23
C LYS A 114 6.64 -2.68 -4.29
N LEU A 115 5.39 -2.44 -3.91
CA LEU A 115 4.72 -3.32 -2.99
C LEU A 115 3.22 -3.37 -3.27
N TYR A 116 2.55 -4.40 -2.76
CA TYR A 116 1.10 -4.39 -2.73
C TYR A 116 0.63 -4.52 -1.29
N THR A 117 -0.59 -4.04 -1.06
CA THR A 117 -1.17 -4.11 0.27
C THR A 117 -2.57 -4.69 0.20
N ILE A 118 -2.94 -5.42 1.24
CA ILE A 118 -4.26 -6.00 1.39
C ILE A 118 -4.85 -5.45 2.70
N TYR A 119 -6.00 -4.82 2.60
CA TYR A 119 -6.74 -4.31 3.75
C TYR A 119 -7.95 -5.22 4.01
N ALA A 120 -8.15 -5.59 5.25
CA ALA A 120 -9.30 -6.37 5.68
C ALA A 120 -9.93 -5.69 6.89
N ALA A 121 -10.91 -4.82 6.65
CA ALA A 121 -11.71 -4.52 5.47
C ALA A 121 -11.16 -3.34 4.64
N PRO A 122 -11.84 -2.94 3.55
CA PRO A 122 -11.36 -1.85 2.69
C PRO A 122 -11.13 -0.54 3.44
N ASP A 123 -10.04 0.14 3.07
CA ASP A 123 -9.62 1.40 3.69
C ASP A 123 -9.86 2.60 2.76
N HIS A 124 -9.64 2.40 1.47
CA HIS A 124 -9.74 3.49 0.49
C HIS A 124 -11.05 3.40 -0.27
N VAL A 125 -11.52 4.54 -0.76
CA VAL A 125 -12.68 4.57 -1.65
C VAL A 125 -12.35 3.75 -2.89
N ALA A 126 -13.30 2.91 -3.33
CA ALA A 126 -13.11 2.07 -4.50
C ALA A 126 -12.73 2.94 -5.70
N GLY A 127 -11.74 2.50 -6.45
CA GLY A 127 -11.27 3.23 -7.62
C GLY A 127 -10.24 4.31 -7.34
N THR A 128 -9.82 4.50 -6.08
CA THR A 128 -8.82 5.50 -5.72
C THR A 128 -7.51 5.26 -6.46
N VAL A 129 -6.97 6.33 -7.06
CA VAL A 129 -5.64 6.33 -7.68
C VAL A 129 -4.94 7.61 -7.27
N HIS A 130 -3.75 7.49 -6.71
CA HIS A 130 -2.90 8.63 -6.38
C HIS A 130 -1.60 8.49 -7.16
N ALA A 131 -1.31 9.45 -8.04
CA ALA A 131 -0.07 9.42 -8.78
C ALA A 131 1.12 9.65 -7.85
N THR A 132 0.94 10.50 -6.84
CA THR A 132 2.00 10.85 -5.90
C THR A 132 1.47 10.81 -4.46
N GLN A 133 2.39 10.80 -3.50
CA GLN A 133 2.03 10.89 -2.09
C GLN A 133 1.31 12.22 -1.80
N GLN A 134 1.72 13.29 -2.47
CA GLN A 134 1.06 14.59 -2.31
C GLN A 134 -0.41 14.51 -2.70
N ASP A 135 -0.72 13.78 -3.77
CA ASP A 135 -2.11 13.58 -4.19
C ASP A 135 -2.90 12.86 -3.10
N ALA A 136 -2.28 11.87 -2.44
CA ALA A 136 -2.93 11.15 -1.35
C ALA A 136 -3.20 12.10 -0.18
N GLU A 137 -2.23 12.93 0.18
CA GLU A 137 -2.38 13.88 1.28
C GLU A 137 -3.46 14.91 1.00
N ASN A 138 -3.66 15.27 -0.27
CA ASN A 138 -4.66 16.25 -0.67
C ASN A 138 -6.05 15.67 -0.91
N ASP A 139 -6.19 14.34 -0.88
CA ASP A 139 -7.48 13.69 -1.14
C ASP A 139 -8.35 13.76 0.11
N PRO A 140 -9.51 14.45 0.07
CA PRO A 140 -10.36 14.57 1.25
C PRO A 140 -10.90 13.23 1.75
N ASN A 141 -10.97 12.21 0.88
CA ASN A 141 -11.43 10.88 1.27
C ASN A 141 -10.38 10.11 2.07
N GLU A 142 -9.13 10.59 2.09
CA GLU A 142 -8.03 9.97 2.84
C GLU A 142 -7.80 10.63 4.20
N GLN A 143 -8.64 11.58 4.58
CA GLN A 143 -8.54 12.25 5.88
C GLN A 143 -9.25 11.38 6.91
N HIS A 144 -8.49 10.76 7.74
CA HIS A 144 -9.00 9.83 8.76
C HIS A 144 -8.92 10.41 10.15
#